data_b6384892795f119cbca25bc4af584000
#
_entry.id   b6384892795f119cbca25bc4af584000
#
_cell.length_a   1.000
_cell.length_b   1.000
_cell.length_c   1.000
_cell.angle_alpha   90.00
_cell.angle_beta   90.00
_cell.angle_gamma   90.00
#
_symmetry.space_group_name_H-M   'P 1'
#
loop_
_entity.id
_entity.type
_entity.pdbx_description
1 polymer ?
#
loop_
_entity_poly.entity_id
_entity_poly.type
_entity_poly.pdbx_seq_one_letter_code
_entity_poly.pdbx_strand_id
1 'polypeptide(L)'
;MRRKIIYESSDFHNAVFVGYDSNGIPRHAHKRGTVTSNSYKGNVAGSQPEFSFHWHGKSDKIFLFEAPIDMLSFVSMHKENWQEHSYAASCSVSDRVLFQCLNDNTNIKNVFLCFDNDEAGQTANKRIADKLNIQNEILVPTYKDWNEDLTFSEKGDEPICHQVL
;
A
#
# COMPACT_ATOMS: atom_id res chain seq x y z
N MET A 1 22.17 -11.58 -1.63
CA MET A 1 21.91 -10.43 -2.52
C MET A 1 20.81 -9.59 -1.89
N ARG A 2 20.99 -8.26 -1.69
CA ARG A 2 19.89 -7.42 -1.14
C ARG A 2 18.82 -7.25 -2.22
N ARG A 3 17.55 -7.55 -1.90
CA ARG A 3 16.41 -7.34 -2.80
C ARG A 3 16.20 -5.84 -3.02
N LYS A 4 16.08 -5.41 -4.27
CA LYS A 4 15.71 -4.03 -4.59
C LYS A 4 14.19 -3.94 -4.64
N ILE A 5 13.56 -3.53 -3.55
CA ILE A 5 12.11 -3.39 -3.47
C ILE A 5 11.62 -2.08 -4.07
N ILE A 6 12.47 -1.03 -4.04
CA ILE A 6 12.22 0.25 -4.68
C ILE A 6 13.49 0.67 -5.41
N TYR A 7 13.37 1.13 -6.67
CA TYR A 7 14.49 1.65 -7.44
C TYR A 7 14.01 2.61 -8.54
N GLU A 8 14.94 3.36 -9.11
CA GLU A 8 14.71 4.22 -10.25
C GLU A 8 14.88 3.44 -11.57
N SER A 9 13.93 3.59 -12.51
CA SER A 9 14.07 2.99 -13.84
C SER A 9 15.09 3.78 -14.68
N SER A 10 15.81 3.10 -15.56
CA SER A 10 16.71 3.74 -16.53
C SER A 10 15.95 4.60 -17.53
N ASP A 11 14.69 4.23 -17.83
CA ASP A 11 13.83 4.95 -18.75
C ASP A 11 12.95 5.92 -17.97
N PHE A 12 13.00 7.19 -18.31
CA PHE A 12 12.14 8.25 -17.74
C PHE A 12 12.30 8.48 -16.22
N HIS A 13 13.29 7.89 -15.56
CA HIS A 13 13.57 8.08 -14.12
C HIS A 13 12.35 7.83 -13.21
N ASN A 14 11.49 6.90 -13.58
CA ASN A 14 10.31 6.54 -12.77
C ASN A 14 10.71 5.77 -11.51
N ALA A 15 9.98 5.97 -10.41
CA ALA A 15 10.05 5.10 -9.26
C ALA A 15 9.41 3.74 -9.59
N VAL A 16 10.13 2.65 -9.33
CA VAL A 16 9.67 1.27 -9.56
C VAL A 16 9.54 0.57 -8.23
N PHE A 17 8.34 0.08 -7.95
CA PHE A 17 7.98 -0.68 -6.75
C PHE A 17 7.83 -2.15 -7.11
N VAL A 18 8.64 -3.03 -6.49
CA VAL A 18 8.71 -4.45 -6.84
C VAL A 18 8.09 -5.30 -5.76
N GLY A 19 7.18 -6.16 -6.17
CA GLY A 19 6.62 -7.20 -5.33
C GLY A 19 7.25 -8.56 -5.62
N TYR A 20 7.47 -9.35 -4.58
CA TYR A 20 8.17 -10.63 -4.62
C TYR A 20 7.28 -11.75 -4.11
N ASP A 21 7.45 -12.96 -4.64
CA ASP A 21 6.88 -14.16 -4.03
C ASP A 21 7.70 -14.62 -2.80
N SER A 22 7.21 -15.63 -2.09
CA SER A 22 7.85 -16.21 -0.90
C SER A 22 9.25 -16.76 -1.18
N ASN A 23 9.56 -17.15 -2.42
CA ASN A 23 10.87 -17.61 -2.84
C ASN A 23 11.83 -16.44 -3.18
N GLY A 24 11.34 -15.20 -3.10
CA GLY A 24 12.13 -14.02 -3.43
C GLY A 24 12.30 -13.77 -4.92
N ILE A 25 11.40 -14.30 -5.73
CA ILE A 25 11.36 -14.04 -7.17
C ILE A 25 10.46 -12.82 -7.41
N PRO A 26 10.92 -11.79 -8.19
CA PRO A 26 10.09 -10.66 -8.53
C PRO A 26 8.93 -11.10 -9.43
N ARG A 27 7.71 -10.80 -9.03
CA ARG A 27 6.47 -11.19 -9.73
C ARG A 27 5.64 -10.00 -10.19
N HIS A 28 5.85 -8.86 -9.58
CA HIS A 28 5.11 -7.64 -9.89
C HIS A 28 6.03 -6.43 -9.87
N ALA A 29 5.78 -5.48 -10.76
CA ALA A 29 6.41 -4.17 -10.72
C ALA A 29 5.41 -3.07 -11.09
N HIS A 30 5.31 -2.07 -10.22
CA HIS A 30 4.52 -0.86 -10.46
C HIS A 30 5.46 0.31 -10.72
N LYS A 31 5.18 1.11 -11.76
CA LYS A 31 5.93 2.33 -12.09
C LYS A 31 5.12 3.56 -11.73
N ARG A 32 5.77 4.54 -11.10
CA ARG A 32 5.21 5.87 -10.81
C ARG A 32 6.15 6.94 -11.37
N GLY A 33 5.61 7.83 -12.20
CA GLY A 33 6.34 8.98 -12.73
C GLY A 33 6.78 9.92 -11.61
N THR A 34 7.99 10.46 -11.74
CA THR A 34 8.57 11.44 -10.81
C THR A 34 8.41 12.88 -11.30
N VAL A 35 7.91 13.06 -12.53
CA VAL A 35 7.68 14.39 -13.13
C VAL A 35 6.25 14.82 -12.86
N THR A 36 6.08 15.92 -12.12
CA THR A 36 4.76 16.43 -11.68
C THR A 36 3.82 16.76 -12.85
N SER A 37 4.35 17.22 -13.99
CA SER A 37 3.55 17.54 -15.19
C SER A 37 3.10 16.31 -15.97
N ASN A 38 3.60 15.11 -15.65
CA ASN A 38 3.24 13.86 -16.30
C ASN A 38 3.13 12.75 -15.26
N SER A 39 1.96 12.63 -14.66
CA SER A 39 1.67 11.68 -13.58
C SER A 39 1.47 10.25 -14.12
N TYR A 40 2.49 9.70 -14.76
CA TYR A 40 2.46 8.30 -15.20
C TYR A 40 2.32 7.34 -14.03
N LYS A 41 1.39 6.40 -14.13
CA LYS A 41 1.26 5.25 -13.23
C LYS A 41 0.86 4.00 -14.02
N GLY A 42 1.47 2.86 -13.71
CA GLY A 42 1.08 1.61 -14.38
C GLY A 42 1.91 0.42 -13.95
N ASN A 43 1.33 -0.75 -14.13
CA ASN A 43 2.01 -2.02 -13.87
C ASN A 43 2.81 -2.45 -15.10
N VAL A 44 3.97 -3.04 -14.89
CA VAL A 44 4.77 -3.63 -15.95
C VAL A 44 4.03 -4.84 -16.52
N ALA A 45 4.11 -5.02 -17.84
CA ALA A 45 3.49 -6.17 -18.52
C ALA A 45 3.97 -7.50 -17.92
N GLY A 46 3.05 -8.43 -17.68
CA GLY A 46 3.32 -9.73 -17.04
C GLY A 46 3.35 -9.68 -15.50
N SER A 47 3.11 -8.51 -14.89
CA SER A 47 2.95 -8.41 -13.44
C SER A 47 1.78 -9.23 -12.92
N GLN A 48 1.99 -9.91 -11.80
CA GLN A 48 1.00 -10.73 -11.11
C GLN A 48 0.44 -9.93 -9.92
N PRO A 49 -0.84 -9.51 -9.91
CA PRO A 49 -1.40 -8.61 -8.90
C PRO A 49 -1.37 -9.17 -7.48
N GLU A 50 -1.40 -10.48 -7.30
CA GLU A 50 -1.31 -11.16 -6.01
C GLU A 50 0.04 -10.96 -5.31
N PHE A 51 1.08 -10.61 -6.05
CA PHE A 51 2.41 -10.28 -5.55
C PHE A 51 2.74 -8.80 -5.70
N SER A 52 1.73 -7.93 -5.68
CA SER A 52 1.96 -6.50 -5.77
C SER A 52 2.82 -5.98 -4.60
N PHE A 53 3.24 -4.72 -4.63
CA PHE A 53 4.19 -4.18 -3.66
C PHE A 53 3.70 -4.37 -2.21
N HIS A 54 4.49 -5.06 -1.38
CA HIS A 54 4.14 -5.39 0.00
C HIS A 54 5.37 -5.49 0.92
N TRP A 55 5.10 -5.40 2.23
CA TRP A 55 6.04 -5.64 3.32
C TRP A 55 5.41 -6.60 4.33
N HIS A 56 6.16 -7.61 4.75
CA HIS A 56 5.73 -8.55 5.80
C HIS A 56 6.37 -8.18 7.14
N GLY A 57 5.54 -7.81 8.10
CA GLY A 57 5.91 -7.66 9.51
C GLY A 57 5.63 -8.93 10.32
N LYS A 58 5.81 -8.83 11.63
CA LYS A 58 5.63 -9.95 12.58
C LYS A 58 4.34 -9.86 13.38
N SER A 59 3.70 -8.69 13.42
CA SER A 59 2.45 -8.49 14.15
C SER A 59 1.27 -9.16 13.44
N ASP A 60 0.14 -9.15 14.10
CA ASP A 60 -1.12 -9.67 13.58
C ASP A 60 -1.91 -8.65 12.73
N LYS A 61 -1.28 -7.52 12.35
CA LYS A 61 -1.91 -6.42 11.61
C LYS A 61 -1.39 -6.35 10.17
N ILE A 62 -2.30 -6.09 9.22
CA ILE A 62 -1.97 -5.72 7.84
C ILE A 62 -2.77 -4.49 7.42
N PHE A 63 -2.10 -3.57 6.70
CA PHE A 63 -2.67 -2.35 6.13
C PHE A 63 -2.65 -2.45 4.60
N LEU A 64 -3.81 -2.28 3.95
CA LEU A 64 -3.96 -2.34 2.49
C LEU A 64 -4.25 -0.96 1.92
N PHE A 65 -3.43 -0.53 0.95
CA PHE A 65 -3.52 0.76 0.26
C PHE A 65 -3.82 0.59 -1.22
N GLU A 66 -4.32 1.66 -1.87
CA GLU A 66 -4.51 1.66 -3.31
C GLU A 66 -3.17 1.69 -4.05
N ALA A 67 -2.24 2.56 -3.66
CA ALA A 67 -0.96 2.71 -4.32
C ALA A 67 0.24 2.65 -3.35
N PRO A 68 1.45 2.30 -3.86
CA PRO A 68 2.68 2.26 -3.05
C PRO A 68 3.04 3.61 -2.41
N ILE A 69 2.71 4.73 -3.06
CA ILE A 69 2.98 6.06 -2.51
C ILE A 69 2.15 6.30 -1.26
N ASP A 70 0.87 5.93 -1.26
CA ASP A 70 -0.01 6.09 -0.10
C ASP A 70 0.45 5.23 1.07
N MET A 71 0.85 3.98 0.80
CA MET A 71 1.46 3.11 1.79
C MET A 71 2.73 3.74 2.42
N LEU A 72 3.62 4.31 1.61
CA LEU A 72 4.84 4.94 2.12
C LEU A 72 4.55 6.23 2.87
N SER A 73 3.56 7.01 2.42
CA SER A 73 3.11 8.23 3.11
C SER A 73 2.53 7.91 4.47
N PHE A 74 1.67 6.90 4.57
CA PHE A 74 1.13 6.41 5.84
C PHE A 74 2.25 5.97 6.79
N VAL A 75 3.19 5.14 6.33
CA VAL A 75 4.35 4.71 7.13
C VAL A 75 5.22 5.89 7.55
N SER A 76 5.36 6.93 6.72
CA SER A 76 6.13 8.12 7.04
C SER A 76 5.49 8.97 8.13
N MET A 77 4.16 8.98 8.24
CA MET A 77 3.42 9.62 9.33
C MET A 77 3.39 8.77 10.60
N HIS A 78 3.42 7.44 10.48
CA HIS A 78 3.34 6.47 11.58
C HIS A 78 4.66 5.69 11.70
N LYS A 79 5.74 6.38 12.08
CA LYS A 79 7.11 5.82 12.06
C LYS A 79 7.39 4.81 13.17
N GLU A 80 6.64 4.88 14.27
CA GLU A 80 6.87 4.01 15.42
C GLU A 80 6.49 2.57 15.10
N ASN A 81 7.42 1.65 15.30
CA ASN A 81 7.24 0.20 15.14
C ASN A 81 6.67 -0.24 13.77
N TRP A 82 6.72 0.61 12.73
CA TRP A 82 6.14 0.30 11.43
C TRP A 82 6.62 -1.05 10.87
N GLN A 83 7.87 -1.44 11.13
CA GLN A 83 8.46 -2.70 10.65
C GLN A 83 7.79 -3.94 11.25
N GLU A 84 7.11 -3.80 12.38
CA GLU A 84 6.40 -4.92 13.01
C GLU A 84 5.07 -5.24 12.28
N HIS A 85 4.49 -4.30 11.56
CA HIS A 85 3.23 -4.50 10.85
C HIS A 85 3.45 -4.92 9.39
N SER A 86 2.45 -5.57 8.81
CA SER A 86 2.43 -5.90 7.38
C SER A 86 1.71 -4.80 6.60
N TYR A 87 2.18 -4.55 5.39
CA TYR A 87 1.61 -3.54 4.49
C TYR A 87 1.55 -4.08 3.08
N ALA A 88 0.51 -3.71 2.32
CA ALA A 88 0.38 -4.06 0.92
C ALA A 88 -0.25 -2.90 0.14
N ALA A 89 0.18 -2.72 -1.11
CA ALA A 89 -0.42 -1.80 -2.06
C ALA A 89 -1.00 -2.60 -3.24
N SER A 90 -2.28 -2.44 -3.49
CA SER A 90 -2.98 -3.19 -4.55
C SER A 90 -2.55 -2.79 -5.96
N CYS A 91 -1.99 -1.58 -6.12
CA CYS A 91 -1.65 -0.95 -7.41
C CYS A 91 -2.86 -0.84 -8.36
N SER A 92 -4.05 -0.88 -7.79
CA SER A 92 -5.38 -0.78 -8.40
C SER A 92 -6.43 -0.88 -7.29
N VAL A 93 -7.68 -1.17 -7.62
CA VAL A 93 -8.73 -1.52 -6.63
C VAL A 93 -8.88 -3.04 -6.42
N SER A 94 -7.81 -3.81 -6.60
CA SER A 94 -7.79 -5.27 -6.46
C SER A 94 -7.51 -5.68 -5.01
N ASP A 95 -8.07 -6.81 -4.60
CA ASP A 95 -7.89 -7.43 -3.28
C ASP A 95 -6.89 -8.61 -3.29
N ARG A 96 -6.33 -8.97 -4.45
CA ARG A 96 -5.53 -10.19 -4.62
C ARG A 96 -4.29 -10.22 -3.73
N VAL A 97 -3.57 -9.10 -3.61
CA VAL A 97 -2.37 -9.03 -2.77
C VAL A 97 -2.72 -9.22 -1.29
N LEU A 98 -3.86 -8.70 -0.83
CA LEU A 98 -4.31 -8.90 0.56
C LEU A 98 -4.52 -10.38 0.84
N PHE A 99 -5.30 -11.07 0.01
CA PHE A 99 -5.59 -12.49 0.21
C PHE A 99 -4.32 -13.35 0.10
N GLN A 100 -3.36 -12.97 -0.77
CA GLN A 100 -2.06 -13.63 -0.81
C GLN A 100 -1.28 -13.42 0.50
N CYS A 101 -1.22 -12.19 1.02
CA CYS A 101 -0.56 -11.90 2.30
C CYS A 101 -1.20 -12.67 3.47
N LEU A 102 -2.54 -12.78 3.50
CA LEU A 102 -3.25 -13.56 4.53
C LEU A 102 -2.97 -15.07 4.42
N ASN A 103 -2.80 -15.56 3.20
CA ASN A 103 -2.40 -16.94 2.95
C ASN A 103 -0.96 -17.23 3.41
N ASP A 104 -0.04 -16.29 3.12
CA ASP A 104 1.39 -16.43 3.44
C ASP A 104 1.66 -16.24 4.94
N ASN A 105 0.81 -15.48 5.65
CA ASN A 105 0.93 -15.22 7.09
C ASN A 105 -0.40 -15.40 7.83
N THR A 106 -0.65 -16.59 8.32
CA THR A 106 -1.86 -16.95 9.07
C THR A 106 -1.94 -16.31 10.47
N ASN A 107 -0.89 -15.62 10.93
CA ASN A 107 -0.91 -14.88 12.19
C ASN A 107 -1.68 -13.55 12.07
N ILE A 108 -1.92 -13.05 10.86
CA ILE A 108 -2.70 -11.83 10.65
C ILE A 108 -4.16 -12.06 11.10
N LYS A 109 -4.64 -11.19 11.99
CA LYS A 109 -6.00 -11.23 12.56
C LYS A 109 -6.76 -9.94 12.31
N ASN A 110 -6.05 -8.84 12.05
CA ASN A 110 -6.60 -7.51 11.92
C ASN A 110 -6.21 -6.92 10.56
N VAL A 111 -7.19 -6.56 9.74
CA VAL A 111 -7.01 -5.94 8.42
C VAL A 111 -7.48 -4.49 8.47
N PHE A 112 -6.63 -3.57 8.05
CA PHE A 112 -6.95 -2.16 7.90
C PHE A 112 -7.02 -1.82 6.41
N LEU A 113 -8.18 -1.37 5.94
CA LEU A 113 -8.42 -0.99 4.56
C LEU A 113 -8.26 0.51 4.43
N CYS A 114 -7.23 0.94 3.71
CA CYS A 114 -6.71 2.31 3.67
C CYS A 114 -6.74 2.88 2.24
N PHE A 115 -7.81 2.66 1.49
CA PHE A 115 -7.98 3.19 0.13
C PHE A 115 -8.28 4.70 0.15
N ASP A 116 -8.14 5.34 -1.00
CA ASP A 116 -8.34 6.77 -1.18
C ASP A 116 -9.74 7.22 -0.73
N ASN A 117 -9.87 8.48 -0.32
CA ASN A 117 -11.11 9.10 0.11
C ASN A 117 -11.92 9.62 -1.09
N ASP A 118 -12.12 8.75 -2.08
CA ASP A 118 -13.01 8.99 -3.21
C ASP A 118 -14.05 7.87 -3.34
N GLU A 119 -14.99 8.00 -4.27
CA GLU A 119 -16.08 7.03 -4.44
C GLU A 119 -15.56 5.63 -4.80
N ALA A 120 -14.51 5.54 -5.62
CA ALA A 120 -13.91 4.28 -6.04
C ALA A 120 -13.20 3.56 -4.87
N GLY A 121 -12.41 4.30 -4.10
CA GLY A 121 -11.71 3.80 -2.90
C GLY A 121 -12.69 3.36 -1.83
N GLN A 122 -13.72 4.16 -1.54
CA GLN A 122 -14.74 3.81 -0.55
C GLN A 122 -15.58 2.59 -0.96
N THR A 123 -15.88 2.46 -2.24
CA THR A 123 -16.55 1.27 -2.80
C THR A 123 -15.66 0.03 -2.68
N ALA A 124 -14.36 0.18 -2.99
CA ALA A 124 -13.39 -0.90 -2.85
C ALA A 124 -13.25 -1.35 -1.39
N ASN A 125 -13.13 -0.41 -0.44
CA ASN A 125 -13.07 -0.68 1.00
C ASN A 125 -14.26 -1.56 1.44
N LYS A 126 -15.48 -1.15 1.14
CA LYS A 126 -16.69 -1.91 1.52
C LYS A 126 -16.72 -3.29 0.89
N ARG A 127 -16.46 -3.38 -0.42
CA ARG A 127 -16.44 -4.64 -1.15
C ARG A 127 -15.41 -5.63 -0.59
N ILE A 128 -14.23 -5.14 -0.16
CA ILE A 128 -13.19 -5.99 0.41
C ILE A 128 -13.57 -6.39 1.83
N ALA A 129 -14.06 -5.46 2.65
CA ALA A 129 -14.53 -5.73 4.01
C ALA A 129 -15.59 -6.85 4.04
N ASP A 130 -16.55 -6.82 3.11
CA ASP A 130 -17.62 -7.82 2.99
C ASP A 130 -17.10 -9.24 2.67
N LYS A 131 -15.89 -9.37 2.12
CA LYS A 131 -15.26 -10.66 1.80
C LYS A 131 -14.42 -11.23 2.94
N LEU A 132 -14.10 -10.41 3.94
CA LEU A 132 -13.21 -10.80 5.01
C LEU A 132 -13.97 -11.51 6.14
N ASN A 133 -13.47 -12.67 6.54
CA ASN A 133 -13.97 -13.44 7.68
C ASN A 133 -13.14 -13.21 8.96
N ILE A 134 -12.35 -12.14 8.99
CA ILE A 134 -11.51 -11.73 10.12
C ILE A 134 -11.78 -10.27 10.47
N GLN A 135 -11.32 -9.83 11.64
CA GLN A 135 -11.51 -8.45 12.06
C GLN A 135 -10.96 -7.49 11.03
N ASN A 136 -11.76 -6.49 10.64
CA ASN A 136 -11.34 -5.48 9.71
C ASN A 136 -11.90 -4.10 10.07
N GLU A 137 -11.18 -3.07 9.66
CA GLU A 137 -11.50 -1.67 9.88
C GLU A 137 -11.16 -0.85 8.62
N ILE A 138 -11.97 0.14 8.32
CA ILE A 138 -11.73 1.08 7.22
C ILE A 138 -11.11 2.34 7.81
N LEU A 139 -9.89 2.67 7.39
CA LEU A 139 -9.21 3.92 7.69
C LEU A 139 -9.27 4.82 6.44
N VAL A 140 -9.72 6.05 6.65
CA VAL A 140 -9.91 7.01 5.56
C VAL A 140 -8.94 8.17 5.76
N PRO A 141 -8.16 8.59 4.75
CA PRO A 141 -7.35 9.79 4.84
C PRO A 141 -8.24 11.03 5.02
N THR A 142 -7.70 12.06 5.64
CA THR A 142 -8.40 13.34 5.86
C THR A 142 -8.66 14.08 4.54
N TYR A 143 -7.64 14.09 3.67
CA TYR A 143 -7.72 14.65 2.32
C TYR A 143 -8.09 13.55 1.30
N LYS A 144 -7.69 13.71 0.06
CA LYS A 144 -8.01 12.77 -1.00
C LYS A 144 -7.32 11.41 -0.83
N ASP A 145 -6.06 11.44 -0.47
CA ASP A 145 -5.22 10.25 -0.32
C ASP A 145 -4.17 10.47 0.80
N TRP A 146 -3.47 9.41 1.21
CA TRP A 146 -2.48 9.47 2.28
C TRP A 146 -1.24 10.30 1.92
N ASN A 147 -0.96 10.48 0.64
CA ASN A 147 0.13 11.34 0.20
C ASN A 147 -0.24 12.82 0.37
N GLU A 148 -1.50 13.19 0.14
CA GLU A 148 -1.98 14.54 0.46
C GLU A 148 -1.94 14.77 1.97
N ASP A 149 -2.39 13.83 2.82
CA ASP A 149 -2.31 13.94 4.27
C ASP A 149 -0.87 14.21 4.73
N LEU A 150 0.12 13.46 4.22
CA LEU A 150 1.53 13.69 4.52
C LEU A 150 2.00 15.08 4.09
N THR A 151 1.67 15.51 2.86
CA THR A 151 2.17 16.79 2.32
C THR A 151 1.54 17.99 2.98
N PHE A 152 0.30 17.91 3.45
CA PHE A 152 -0.36 18.98 4.23
C PHE A 152 0.14 19.03 5.66
N SER A 153 0.40 17.88 6.30
CA SER A 153 0.98 17.86 7.66
C SER A 153 2.37 18.51 7.72
N GLU A 154 3.19 18.33 6.68
CA GLU A 154 4.51 18.98 6.59
C GLU A 154 4.43 20.50 6.41
N LYS A 155 3.30 21.03 5.93
CA LYS A 155 3.06 22.48 5.78
C LYS A 155 2.50 23.15 7.01
N GLY A 156 2.25 22.41 8.11
CA GLY A 156 1.74 22.95 9.37
C GLY A 156 0.22 22.97 9.48
N ASP A 157 -0.51 22.43 8.52
CA ASP A 157 -1.92 22.11 8.63
C ASP A 157 -2.01 20.74 9.32
N GLU A 158 -2.26 20.69 10.64
CA GLU A 158 -2.28 19.44 11.40
C GLU A 158 -3.39 18.50 10.87
N PRO A 159 -3.06 17.32 10.31
CA PRO A 159 -4.06 16.28 10.09
C PRO A 159 -4.51 15.72 11.44
N ILE A 160 -5.79 15.45 11.58
CA ILE A 160 -6.34 14.77 12.75
C ILE A 160 -5.76 13.36 12.79
N CYS A 161 -4.77 13.17 13.67
CA CYS A 161 -4.11 11.88 13.86
C CYS A 161 -5.12 10.86 14.41
N HIS A 162 -5.57 9.92 13.59
CA HIS A 162 -6.29 8.76 14.09
C HIS A 162 -5.32 7.85 14.84
N GLN A 163 -5.46 7.76 16.17
CA GLN A 163 -4.69 6.83 16.99
C GLN A 163 -5.13 5.39 16.67
N VAL A 164 -4.39 4.70 15.81
CA VAL A 164 -4.63 3.31 15.38
C VAL A 164 -3.42 2.40 15.68
N LEU A 165 -2.58 2.80 16.62
CA LEU A 165 -1.41 1.97 16.99
C LEU A 165 -1.58 1.33 18.38
#